data_25fd4cafbab7810bd1549398b28400dc
#
_entry.id   25fd4cafbab7810bd1549398b28400dc
#
_cell.length_a   1.000
_cell.length_b   1.000
_cell.length_c   1.000
_cell.angle_alpha   90.00
_cell.angle_beta   90.00
_cell.angle_gamma   90.00
#
_symmetry.space_group_name_H-M   'P 1'
#
loop_
_entity.id
_entity.type
_entity.pdbx_description
1 polymer ?
#
loop_
_entity_poly.entity_id
_entity_poly.type
_entity_poly.pdbx_seq_one_letter_code
_entity_poly.pdbx_strand_id
1 'polypeptide(L)'
;MRRSAAAYQKFTEDEIRQANSVDILSLARGYGYEPEKAGRKAVHMKHSGGLYIFPENNRFFQWTGPDDGIKGGAIDFVMREENLSFPKAVGKLIGKEYAAEARQVTPYEKKERGPLVLPEKADNMKRAYWYLVSIRGISPQIVSHFMNRKMIYQEKKYGNCVFVGYDAEGTPRYCSMRAARENSSFKMDATGSDKSYPFFHEGTSDLLIVTEAPIDLMSHASITADFYGRDWMEDHRISTGCLWNGAIDRYLEGHPQIRRLVFAVDNDYLARDKDGQFRNWGQLTAAKWVREYTGRGFQCAVHVPHLNDFNTDLMERRKGRTVEDLDRLRMAELEAEFNRDAAEEPENEDEQEMET
;
A
#
# COMPACT_ATOMS: atom_id res chain seq x y z
N MET A 1 23.31 -2.98 -45.63
CA MET A 1 21.90 -2.53 -45.55
C MET A 1 21.72 -1.62 -44.36
N ARG A 2 21.61 -0.29 -44.60
CA ARG A 2 21.37 0.71 -43.53
C ARG A 2 19.90 0.59 -43.16
N ARG A 3 19.57 0.24 -41.88
CA ARG A 3 18.22 0.34 -41.36
C ARG A 3 17.85 1.83 -41.36
N SER A 4 16.76 2.17 -42.08
CA SER A 4 16.16 3.51 -42.06
C SER A 4 15.75 3.83 -40.65
N ALA A 5 16.28 4.94 -40.10
CA ALA A 5 15.77 5.52 -38.85
C ALA A 5 14.32 5.92 -39.10
N ALA A 6 13.39 5.26 -38.44
CA ALA A 6 12.00 5.70 -38.43
C ALA A 6 11.99 7.13 -37.90
N ALA A 7 11.43 8.04 -38.69
CA ALA A 7 11.33 9.46 -38.32
C ALA A 7 10.56 9.55 -37.01
N TYR A 8 11.23 9.99 -35.93
CA TYR A 8 10.58 10.30 -34.67
C TYR A 8 9.59 11.43 -34.90
N GLN A 9 8.31 11.15 -34.76
CA GLN A 9 7.27 12.19 -34.83
C GLN A 9 7.50 13.12 -33.62
N LYS A 10 7.96 14.34 -33.88
CA LYS A 10 8.14 15.38 -32.85
C LYS A 10 6.82 16.09 -32.69
N PHE A 11 6.24 16.02 -31.50
CA PHE A 11 5.09 16.84 -31.13
C PHE A 11 5.59 18.22 -30.67
N THR A 12 4.78 19.26 -30.94
CA THR A 12 5.02 20.60 -30.43
C THR A 12 4.74 20.66 -28.93
N GLU A 13 5.27 21.66 -28.22
CA GLU A 13 4.96 21.87 -26.82
C GLU A 13 3.46 22.09 -26.56
N ASP A 14 2.75 22.72 -27.52
CA ASP A 14 1.33 22.95 -27.45
C ASP A 14 0.53 21.65 -27.57
N GLU A 15 0.90 20.74 -28.48
CA GLU A 15 0.30 19.41 -28.59
C GLU A 15 0.52 18.57 -27.34
N ILE A 16 1.70 18.61 -26.76
CA ILE A 16 2.00 17.90 -25.49
C ILE A 16 1.16 18.51 -24.35
N ARG A 17 1.03 19.83 -24.32
CA ARG A 17 0.21 20.55 -23.32
C ARG A 17 -1.26 20.20 -23.48
N GLN A 18 -1.76 20.16 -24.72
CA GLN A 18 -3.12 19.74 -25.05
C GLN A 18 -3.38 18.30 -24.60
N ALA A 19 -2.49 17.35 -24.90
CA ALA A 19 -2.60 15.97 -24.45
C ALA A 19 -2.65 15.86 -22.91
N ASN A 20 -1.81 16.61 -22.20
CA ASN A 20 -1.82 16.63 -20.72
C ASN A 20 -3.01 17.37 -20.10
N SER A 21 -3.79 18.13 -20.89
CA SER A 21 -5.00 18.79 -20.40
C SER A 21 -6.23 17.87 -20.36
N VAL A 22 -6.15 16.69 -20.94
CA VAL A 22 -7.23 15.69 -20.88
C VAL A 22 -7.49 15.27 -19.44
N ASP A 23 -8.75 15.27 -19.01
CA ASP A 23 -9.12 14.96 -17.61
C ASP A 23 -8.83 13.50 -17.26
N ILE A 24 -7.89 13.27 -16.35
CA ILE A 24 -7.47 11.91 -15.95
C ILE A 24 -8.61 11.16 -15.25
N LEU A 25 -9.51 11.84 -14.55
CA LEU A 25 -10.64 11.19 -13.89
C LEU A 25 -11.62 10.62 -14.93
N SER A 26 -11.84 11.34 -16.01
CA SER A 26 -12.64 10.87 -17.14
C SER A 26 -11.95 9.71 -17.89
N LEU A 27 -10.63 9.82 -18.09
CA LEU A 27 -9.84 8.71 -18.67
C LEU A 27 -9.96 7.46 -17.81
N ALA A 28 -9.77 7.57 -16.50
CA ALA A 28 -9.85 6.42 -15.58
C ALA A 28 -11.22 5.74 -15.65
N ARG A 29 -12.30 6.51 -15.70
CA ARG A 29 -13.65 5.96 -15.91
C ARG A 29 -13.79 5.26 -17.26
N GLY A 30 -13.20 5.81 -18.31
CA GLY A 30 -13.17 5.20 -19.65
C GLY A 30 -12.40 3.87 -19.67
N TYR A 31 -11.43 3.69 -18.76
CA TYR A 31 -10.71 2.43 -18.53
C TYR A 31 -11.38 1.50 -17.50
N GLY A 32 -12.61 1.78 -17.09
CA GLY A 32 -13.37 0.92 -16.19
C GLY A 32 -13.10 1.12 -14.69
N TYR A 33 -12.31 2.14 -14.30
CA TYR A 33 -12.11 2.42 -12.88
C TYR A 33 -13.32 3.14 -12.26
N GLU A 34 -13.77 2.64 -11.11
CA GLU A 34 -14.82 3.29 -10.32
C GLU A 34 -14.22 4.24 -9.28
N PRO A 35 -14.63 5.54 -9.28
CA PRO A 35 -14.14 6.48 -8.30
C PRO A 35 -14.80 6.28 -6.93
N GLU A 36 -13.97 6.29 -5.88
CA GLU A 36 -14.38 6.33 -4.48
C GLU A 36 -13.81 7.59 -3.82
N LYS A 37 -14.62 8.29 -3.03
CA LYS A 37 -14.18 9.53 -2.39
C LYS A 37 -13.15 9.24 -1.29
N ALA A 38 -11.91 9.66 -1.51
CA ALA A 38 -10.81 9.47 -0.56
C ALA A 38 -10.47 10.73 0.27
N GLY A 39 -11.19 11.84 0.09
CA GLY A 39 -10.96 13.12 0.77
C GLY A 39 -11.35 14.32 -0.09
N ARG A 40 -10.98 15.53 0.35
CA ARG A 40 -11.34 16.77 -0.38
C ARG A 40 -10.58 16.96 -1.70
N LYS A 41 -9.37 16.41 -1.82
CA LYS A 41 -8.44 16.72 -2.92
C LYS A 41 -8.06 15.52 -3.78
N ALA A 42 -8.40 14.31 -3.35
CA ALA A 42 -8.03 13.08 -4.03
C ALA A 42 -9.25 12.17 -4.20
N VAL A 43 -9.27 11.44 -5.30
CA VAL A 43 -10.23 10.40 -5.61
C VAL A 43 -9.47 9.08 -5.68
N HIS A 44 -9.80 8.14 -4.82
CA HIS A 44 -9.31 6.77 -4.89
C HIS A 44 -10.08 6.02 -5.97
N MET A 45 -9.41 5.19 -6.75
CA MET A 45 -10.06 4.27 -7.67
C MET A 45 -10.24 2.92 -6.99
N LYS A 46 -11.47 2.43 -6.89
CA LYS A 46 -11.78 1.12 -6.30
C LYS A 46 -11.01 0.02 -6.99
N HIS A 47 -10.63 -1.01 -6.25
CA HIS A 47 -9.98 -2.22 -6.76
C HIS A 47 -8.74 -1.97 -7.62
N SER A 48 -8.07 -0.82 -7.44
CA SER A 48 -6.95 -0.37 -8.26
C SER A 48 -5.58 -0.63 -7.64
N GLY A 49 -5.52 -1.25 -6.46
CA GLY A 49 -4.26 -1.41 -5.73
C GLY A 49 -3.63 -0.09 -5.30
N GLY A 50 -4.43 0.95 -5.03
CA GLY A 50 -3.92 2.23 -4.52
C GLY A 50 -3.70 3.31 -5.59
N LEU A 51 -4.46 3.30 -6.66
CA LEU A 51 -4.51 4.40 -7.64
C LEU A 51 -5.32 5.57 -7.08
N TYR A 52 -4.67 6.72 -7.00
CA TYR A 52 -5.28 7.99 -6.60
C TYR A 52 -5.19 8.99 -7.73
N ILE A 53 -6.29 9.69 -7.98
CA ILE A 53 -6.36 10.80 -8.93
C ILE A 53 -6.57 12.09 -8.15
N PHE A 54 -5.84 13.12 -8.54
CA PHE A 54 -5.90 14.48 -7.99
C PHE A 54 -6.49 15.41 -9.04
N PRO A 55 -7.83 15.58 -9.08
CA PRO A 55 -8.50 16.30 -10.17
C PRO A 55 -8.06 17.77 -10.29
N GLU A 56 -7.77 18.46 -9.16
CA GLU A 56 -7.33 19.85 -9.15
C GLU A 56 -6.03 20.07 -9.94
N ASN A 57 -5.14 19.08 -9.93
CA ASN A 57 -3.83 19.14 -10.56
C ASN A 57 -3.75 18.29 -11.84
N ASN A 58 -4.82 17.60 -12.19
CA ASN A 58 -4.86 16.61 -13.28
C ASN A 58 -3.69 15.62 -13.23
N ARG A 59 -3.47 15.00 -12.05
CA ARG A 59 -2.37 14.07 -11.79
C ARG A 59 -2.90 12.79 -11.19
N PHE A 60 -2.16 11.70 -11.40
CA PHE A 60 -2.38 10.45 -10.67
C PHE A 60 -1.13 10.02 -9.91
N PHE A 61 -1.34 9.16 -8.94
CA PHE A 61 -0.28 8.46 -8.22
C PHE A 61 -0.74 7.04 -7.89
N GLN A 62 0.10 6.06 -8.20
CA GLN A 62 -0.09 4.67 -7.80
C GLN A 62 0.71 4.39 -6.53
N TRP A 63 0.05 4.09 -5.43
CA TRP A 63 0.69 3.87 -4.14
C TRP A 63 1.15 2.44 -3.90
N THR A 64 0.58 1.47 -4.62
CA THR A 64 0.82 0.05 -4.36
C THR A 64 0.74 -0.77 -5.65
N GLY A 65 1.30 -1.97 -5.62
CA GLY A 65 1.26 -2.90 -6.74
C GLY A 65 2.51 -2.87 -7.63
N PRO A 66 2.49 -3.57 -8.77
CA PRO A 66 3.61 -3.63 -9.69
C PRO A 66 4.05 -2.27 -10.24
N ASP A 67 3.10 -1.33 -10.29
CA ASP A 67 3.28 0.04 -10.78
C ASP A 67 3.50 1.05 -9.65
N ASP A 68 3.90 0.58 -8.47
CA ASP A 68 4.16 1.41 -7.30
C ASP A 68 5.12 2.56 -7.60
N GLY A 69 4.76 3.76 -7.13
CA GLY A 69 5.53 4.97 -7.36
C GLY A 69 5.32 5.62 -8.73
N ILE A 70 4.61 4.98 -9.67
CA ILE A 70 4.26 5.61 -10.96
C ILE A 70 3.29 6.76 -10.70
N LYS A 71 3.63 7.89 -11.27
CA LYS A 71 2.87 9.13 -11.16
C LYS A 71 3.03 9.96 -12.43
N GLY A 72 2.05 10.78 -12.73
CA GLY A 72 2.17 11.63 -13.91
C GLY A 72 0.91 12.39 -14.25
N GLY A 73 0.87 12.88 -15.49
CA GLY A 73 -0.25 13.51 -16.13
C GLY A 73 -1.06 12.54 -16.98
N ALA A 74 -1.94 13.09 -17.85
CA ALA A 74 -2.78 12.28 -18.71
C ALA A 74 -1.97 11.41 -19.69
N ILE A 75 -0.85 11.90 -20.19
CA ILE A 75 0.02 11.15 -21.09
C ILE A 75 0.60 9.93 -20.36
N ASP A 76 1.15 10.12 -19.15
CA ASP A 76 1.73 9.05 -18.36
C ASP A 76 0.67 8.00 -17.97
N PHE A 77 -0.56 8.46 -17.72
CA PHE A 77 -1.68 7.60 -17.41
C PHE A 77 -2.01 6.65 -18.58
N VAL A 78 -2.16 7.19 -19.80
CA VAL A 78 -2.44 6.39 -21.00
C VAL A 78 -1.26 5.49 -21.37
N MET A 79 -0.02 5.96 -21.22
CA MET A 79 1.16 5.13 -21.42
C MET A 79 1.13 3.90 -20.52
N ARG A 80 0.75 4.06 -19.26
CA ARG A 80 0.63 2.97 -18.30
C ARG A 80 -0.50 2.01 -18.66
N GLU A 81 -1.71 2.53 -18.89
CA GLU A 81 -2.90 1.69 -19.11
C GLU A 81 -2.80 0.83 -20.37
N GLU A 82 -2.18 1.36 -21.41
CA GLU A 82 -2.13 0.70 -22.73
C GLU A 82 -0.71 0.24 -23.11
N ASN A 83 0.26 0.37 -22.21
CA ASN A 83 1.66 0.08 -22.49
C ASN A 83 2.19 0.75 -23.77
N LEU A 84 1.82 2.03 -23.95
CA LEU A 84 2.17 2.81 -25.14
C LEU A 84 3.48 3.58 -24.94
N SER A 85 4.18 3.84 -26.05
CA SER A 85 5.27 4.82 -26.06
C SER A 85 4.70 6.24 -25.99
N PHE A 86 5.48 7.19 -25.48
CA PHE A 86 5.11 8.61 -25.36
C PHE A 86 4.50 9.19 -26.64
N PRO A 87 5.08 9.02 -27.86
CA PRO A 87 4.45 9.55 -29.08
C PRO A 87 3.09 8.94 -29.38
N LYS A 88 2.88 7.66 -29.09
CA LYS A 88 1.60 6.99 -29.31
C LYS A 88 0.55 7.49 -28.33
N ALA A 89 0.90 7.68 -27.06
CA ALA A 89 0.00 8.21 -26.04
C ALA A 89 -0.41 9.65 -26.35
N VAL A 90 0.54 10.52 -26.74
CA VAL A 90 0.25 11.91 -27.17
C VAL A 90 -0.70 11.89 -28.37
N GLY A 91 -0.37 11.14 -29.43
CA GLY A 91 -1.21 11.04 -30.63
C GLY A 91 -2.64 10.57 -30.34
N LYS A 92 -2.80 9.64 -29.40
CA LYS A 92 -4.11 9.16 -28.94
C LYS A 92 -4.90 10.25 -28.20
N LEU A 93 -4.25 10.99 -27.30
CA LEU A 93 -4.91 12.00 -26.48
C LEU A 93 -5.30 13.27 -27.24
N ILE A 94 -4.57 13.66 -28.28
CA ILE A 94 -4.94 14.78 -29.15
C ILE A 94 -5.94 14.39 -30.25
N GLY A 95 -6.19 13.09 -30.45
CA GLY A 95 -7.22 12.60 -31.38
C GLY A 95 -8.62 12.89 -30.85
N LYS A 96 -9.61 12.87 -31.76
CA LYS A 96 -11.00 13.25 -31.46
C LYS A 96 -11.73 12.33 -30.48
N GLU A 97 -11.18 11.16 -30.13
CA GLU A 97 -11.82 10.20 -29.22
C GLU A 97 -11.91 10.68 -27.75
N TYR A 98 -11.05 11.63 -27.34
CA TYR A 98 -10.96 12.09 -25.95
C TYR A 98 -11.17 13.62 -25.82
N ALA A 99 -11.91 14.23 -26.73
CA ALA A 99 -12.29 15.65 -26.63
C ALA A 99 -13.33 15.87 -25.50
N ALA A 100 -13.05 15.39 -24.29
CA ALA A 100 -13.75 15.77 -23.08
C ALA A 100 -13.13 17.06 -22.52
N GLU A 101 -13.96 17.92 -21.98
CA GLU A 101 -13.68 19.25 -21.47
C GLU A 101 -12.24 19.45 -20.94
N ALA A 102 -11.44 20.22 -21.68
CA ALA A 102 -10.12 20.61 -21.27
C ALA A 102 -10.22 21.48 -20.00
N ARG A 103 -9.77 20.95 -18.86
CA ARG A 103 -9.62 21.76 -17.64
C ARG A 103 -8.35 22.59 -17.75
N GLN A 104 -8.41 23.83 -17.31
CA GLN A 104 -7.18 24.63 -17.12
C GLN A 104 -6.32 23.94 -16.06
N VAL A 105 -5.21 23.34 -16.51
CA VAL A 105 -4.25 22.69 -15.61
C VAL A 105 -3.28 23.76 -15.11
N THR A 106 -3.35 24.05 -13.80
CA THR A 106 -2.28 24.78 -13.15
C THR A 106 -1.02 23.90 -13.09
N PRO A 107 0.17 24.42 -13.44
CA PRO A 107 1.41 23.66 -13.32
C PRO A 107 1.55 23.12 -11.91
N TYR A 108 1.87 21.82 -11.78
CA TYR A 108 2.14 21.24 -10.47
C TYR A 108 3.47 21.78 -9.93
N GLU A 109 3.39 22.73 -9.02
CA GLU A 109 4.52 23.07 -8.16
C GLU A 109 4.60 21.99 -7.07
N LYS A 110 5.74 21.29 -7.02
CA LYS A 110 6.04 20.35 -5.93
C LYS A 110 6.10 21.17 -4.64
N LYS A 111 4.97 21.30 -3.95
CA LYS A 111 4.95 21.95 -2.63
C LYS A 111 5.90 21.19 -1.73
N GLU A 112 6.86 21.89 -1.15
CA GLU A 112 7.65 21.38 -0.07
C GLU A 112 6.71 20.84 1.02
N ARG A 113 7.03 19.68 1.56
CA ARG A 113 6.27 19.12 2.69
C ARG A 113 6.39 20.12 3.84
N GLY A 114 5.28 20.61 4.32
CA GLY A 114 5.27 21.40 5.55
C GLY A 114 5.82 20.58 6.72
N PRO A 115 6.14 21.22 7.85
CA PRO A 115 6.61 20.51 9.03
C PRO A 115 5.59 19.46 9.50
N LEU A 116 6.08 18.35 10.06
CA LEU A 116 5.23 17.32 10.66
C LEU A 116 4.44 17.91 11.82
N VAL A 117 3.12 17.78 11.78
CA VAL A 117 2.22 18.20 12.86
C VAL A 117 1.77 16.96 13.62
N LEU A 118 2.38 16.71 14.78
CA LEU A 118 2.00 15.59 15.64
C LEU A 118 0.65 15.86 16.33
N PRO A 119 -0.25 14.86 16.41
CA PRO A 119 -1.45 14.95 17.23
C PRO A 119 -1.12 15.17 18.71
N GLU A 120 -1.94 15.98 19.40
CA GLU A 120 -1.77 16.23 20.82
C GLU A 120 -1.89 14.92 21.61
N LYS A 121 -0.91 14.69 22.50
CA LYS A 121 -0.86 13.49 23.35
C LYS A 121 -1.87 13.57 24.49
N ALA A 122 -2.59 12.49 24.74
CA ALA A 122 -3.47 12.34 25.92
C ALA A 122 -2.64 12.19 27.22
N ASP A 123 -3.28 12.50 28.35
CA ASP A 123 -2.67 12.37 29.68
C ASP A 123 -2.38 10.91 30.08
N ASN A 124 -3.05 9.96 29.45
CA ASN A 124 -2.82 8.53 29.66
C ASN A 124 -2.92 7.76 28.33
N MET A 125 -2.47 6.50 28.34
CA MET A 125 -2.45 5.62 27.16
C MET A 125 -3.36 4.40 27.32
N LYS A 126 -4.30 4.42 28.26
CA LYS A 126 -5.08 3.23 28.65
C LYS A 126 -5.87 2.63 27.48
N ARG A 127 -6.51 3.48 26.68
CA ARG A 127 -7.32 3.05 25.54
C ARG A 127 -6.47 2.50 24.41
N ALA A 128 -5.37 3.18 24.06
CA ALA A 128 -4.45 2.71 23.04
C ALA A 128 -3.78 1.38 23.45
N TYR A 129 -3.34 1.27 24.70
CA TYR A 129 -2.77 0.05 25.25
C TYR A 129 -3.78 -1.10 25.22
N TRP A 130 -4.99 -0.87 25.76
CA TRP A 130 -6.05 -1.88 25.76
C TRP A 130 -6.39 -2.33 24.32
N TYR A 131 -6.51 -1.39 23.39
CA TYR A 131 -6.78 -1.72 21.99
C TYR A 131 -5.70 -2.63 21.39
N LEU A 132 -4.43 -2.29 21.57
CA LEU A 132 -3.32 -3.06 21.00
C LEU A 132 -3.19 -4.44 21.67
N VAL A 133 -3.35 -4.52 22.99
CA VAL A 133 -3.21 -5.78 23.72
C VAL A 133 -4.45 -6.65 23.63
N SER A 134 -5.64 -6.07 23.93
CA SER A 134 -6.86 -6.88 24.08
C SER A 134 -7.61 -7.07 22.76
N ILE A 135 -7.63 -6.05 21.88
CA ILE A 135 -8.36 -6.14 20.61
C ILE A 135 -7.46 -6.65 19.47
N ARG A 136 -6.18 -6.28 19.47
CA ARG A 136 -5.22 -6.71 18.47
C ARG A 136 -4.35 -7.89 18.89
N GLY A 137 -4.48 -8.37 20.12
CA GLY A 137 -3.77 -9.56 20.63
C GLY A 137 -2.25 -9.42 20.71
N ILE A 138 -1.72 -8.22 20.57
CA ILE A 138 -0.28 -7.95 20.58
C ILE A 138 0.25 -8.15 21.99
N SER A 139 1.43 -8.80 22.12
CA SER A 139 2.06 -9.07 23.41
C SER A 139 2.30 -7.79 24.21
N PRO A 140 1.91 -7.76 25.51
CA PRO A 140 2.05 -6.59 26.37
C PRO A 140 3.46 -6.02 26.40
N GLN A 141 4.49 -6.90 26.39
CA GLN A 141 5.90 -6.51 26.40
C GLN A 141 6.28 -5.72 25.14
N ILE A 142 5.78 -6.13 23.98
CA ILE A 142 6.03 -5.47 22.68
C ILE A 142 5.37 -4.10 22.66
N VAL A 143 4.10 -4.01 23.06
CA VAL A 143 3.40 -2.72 23.16
C VAL A 143 4.12 -1.78 24.10
N SER A 144 4.51 -2.27 25.30
CA SER A 144 5.24 -1.49 26.31
C SER A 144 6.60 -1.02 25.81
N HIS A 145 7.32 -1.85 25.06
CA HIS A 145 8.60 -1.49 24.44
C HIS A 145 8.47 -0.23 23.58
N PHE A 146 7.50 -0.22 22.62
CA PHE A 146 7.31 0.93 21.73
C PHE A 146 6.74 2.16 22.45
N MET A 147 5.85 1.96 23.45
CA MET A 147 5.34 3.08 24.27
C MET A 147 6.44 3.75 25.08
N ASN A 148 7.33 2.96 25.70
CA ASN A 148 8.47 3.47 26.47
C ASN A 148 9.47 4.25 25.59
N ARG A 149 9.62 3.85 24.32
CA ARG A 149 10.42 4.55 23.32
C ARG A 149 9.69 5.75 22.70
N LYS A 150 8.50 6.09 23.17
CA LYS A 150 7.63 7.18 22.69
C LYS A 150 7.22 7.04 21.22
N MET A 151 7.35 5.85 20.66
CA MET A 151 6.94 5.55 19.29
C MET A 151 5.44 5.27 19.17
N ILE A 152 4.78 4.96 20.30
CA ILE A 152 3.31 4.81 20.38
C ILE A 152 2.79 5.71 21.49
N TYR A 153 1.70 6.43 21.19
CA TYR A 153 0.94 7.15 22.21
C TYR A 153 -0.55 7.24 21.83
N GLN A 154 -1.38 7.68 22.78
CA GLN A 154 -2.79 7.94 22.57
C GLN A 154 -3.01 9.40 22.21
N GLU A 155 -3.73 9.65 21.12
CA GLU A 155 -4.16 10.99 20.74
C GLU A 155 -5.26 11.48 21.68
N LYS A 156 -5.20 12.78 22.05
CA LYS A 156 -6.06 13.38 23.07
C LYS A 156 -7.53 13.51 22.63
N LYS A 157 -7.75 13.93 21.38
CA LYS A 157 -9.08 14.35 20.91
C LYS A 157 -10.05 13.18 20.73
N TYR A 158 -9.59 12.09 20.09
CA TYR A 158 -10.43 10.94 19.75
C TYR A 158 -9.95 9.64 20.39
N GLY A 159 -8.79 9.67 21.07
CA GLY A 159 -8.19 8.51 21.68
C GLY A 159 -7.61 7.51 20.70
N ASN A 160 -7.24 7.94 19.49
CA ASN A 160 -6.62 7.10 18.50
C ASN A 160 -5.23 6.62 18.94
N CYS A 161 -4.80 5.45 18.45
CA CYS A 161 -3.39 5.05 18.49
C CYS A 161 -2.59 5.88 17.49
N VAL A 162 -1.49 6.45 17.95
CA VAL A 162 -0.52 7.20 17.14
C VAL A 162 0.76 6.40 17.08
N PHE A 163 1.31 6.22 15.89
CA PHE A 163 2.57 5.53 15.61
C PHE A 163 3.54 6.52 14.99
N VAL A 164 4.75 6.64 15.55
CA VAL A 164 5.73 7.66 15.15
C VAL A 164 7.00 7.01 14.65
N GLY A 165 7.46 7.45 13.47
CA GLY A 165 8.78 7.17 12.93
C GLY A 165 9.72 8.36 13.17
N TYR A 166 10.96 8.06 13.56
CA TYR A 166 11.99 9.04 13.93
C TYR A 166 13.17 8.96 12.96
N ASP A 167 13.90 10.07 12.84
CA ASP A 167 15.25 10.08 12.25
C ASP A 167 16.31 9.64 13.27
N ALA A 168 17.57 9.58 12.84
CA ALA A 168 18.70 9.18 13.68
C ALA A 168 18.94 10.16 14.84
N GLU A 169 18.54 11.41 14.70
CA GLU A 169 18.65 12.48 15.73
C GLU A 169 17.49 12.44 16.74
N GLY A 170 16.54 11.51 16.56
CA GLY A 170 15.36 11.38 17.41
C GLY A 170 14.27 12.40 17.12
N THR A 171 14.31 13.06 15.96
CA THR A 171 13.26 13.97 15.52
C THR A 171 12.12 13.18 14.86
N PRO A 172 10.85 13.40 15.22
CA PRO A 172 9.72 12.74 14.57
C PRO A 172 9.57 13.23 13.11
N ARG A 173 9.51 12.29 12.18
CA ARG A 173 9.43 12.56 10.73
C ARG A 173 8.18 11.95 10.09
N TYR A 174 7.66 10.91 10.67
CA TYR A 174 6.46 10.22 10.21
C TYR A 174 5.50 10.00 11.37
N CYS A 175 4.21 10.10 11.10
CA CYS A 175 3.18 9.79 12.08
C CYS A 175 1.95 9.25 11.38
N SER A 176 1.52 8.06 11.77
CA SER A 176 0.22 7.50 11.37
C SER A 176 -0.70 7.30 12.57
N MET A 177 -2.00 7.33 12.31
CA MET A 177 -3.04 7.15 13.32
C MET A 177 -3.97 6.02 12.94
N ARG A 178 -4.41 5.26 13.94
CA ARG A 178 -5.44 4.22 13.83
C ARG A 178 -6.47 4.40 14.94
N ALA A 179 -7.76 4.28 14.61
CA ALA A 179 -8.80 4.32 15.64
C ALA A 179 -8.57 3.19 16.66
N ALA A 180 -8.51 3.54 17.97
CA ALA A 180 -8.41 2.58 19.04
C ALA A 180 -9.82 2.08 19.45
N ARG A 181 -10.51 1.42 18.50
CA ARG A 181 -11.84 0.81 18.67
C ARG A 181 -12.06 -0.29 17.63
N GLU A 182 -12.91 -1.24 17.95
CA GLU A 182 -13.36 -2.28 17.04
C GLU A 182 -14.14 -1.69 15.86
N ASN A 183 -14.17 -2.42 14.76
CA ASN A 183 -14.99 -2.12 13.57
C ASN A 183 -14.79 -0.71 12.99
N SER A 184 -13.58 -0.16 13.12
CA SER A 184 -13.23 1.13 12.54
C SER A 184 -12.16 0.98 11.46
N SER A 185 -12.47 1.45 10.26
CA SER A 185 -11.53 1.55 9.15
C SER A 185 -10.65 2.81 9.19
N PHE A 186 -10.84 3.70 10.20
CA PHE A 186 -10.07 4.94 10.26
C PHE A 186 -8.58 4.68 10.37
N LYS A 187 -7.86 5.13 9.35
CA LYS A 187 -6.41 5.23 9.29
C LYS A 187 -6.06 6.55 8.60
N MET A 188 -5.06 7.26 9.09
CA MET A 188 -4.63 8.54 8.52
C MET A 188 -3.19 8.83 8.89
N ASP A 189 -2.44 9.40 7.93
CA ASP A 189 -1.14 9.98 8.24
C ASP A 189 -1.31 11.44 8.67
N ALA A 190 -0.49 11.89 9.61
CA ALA A 190 -0.47 13.27 10.04
C ALA A 190 0.09 14.18 8.95
N THR A 191 -0.36 15.44 8.92
CA THR A 191 0.15 16.44 7.99
C THR A 191 1.66 16.58 8.11
N GLY A 192 2.37 16.61 6.99
CA GLY A 192 3.82 16.73 6.93
C GLY A 192 4.58 15.42 7.14
N SER A 193 3.89 14.27 7.31
CA SER A 193 4.53 12.96 7.43
C SER A 193 5.40 12.61 6.22
N ASP A 194 6.58 12.07 6.50
CA ASP A 194 7.49 11.51 5.52
C ASP A 194 7.58 9.99 5.69
N LYS A 195 6.93 9.24 4.79
CA LYS A 195 6.89 7.76 4.83
C LYS A 195 8.25 7.09 4.64
N SER A 196 9.27 7.82 4.22
CA SER A 196 10.63 7.26 4.19
C SER A 196 11.24 7.03 5.58
N TYR A 197 10.61 7.57 6.64
CA TYR A 197 10.99 7.30 8.03
C TYR A 197 9.99 6.32 8.67
N PRO A 198 10.29 5.02 8.67
CA PRO A 198 9.34 4.01 9.10
C PRO A 198 9.08 4.06 10.62
N PHE A 199 7.98 3.45 11.05
CA PHE A 199 7.89 2.93 12.41
C PHE A 199 8.78 1.69 12.48
N PHE A 200 9.68 1.56 13.47
CA PHE A 200 10.74 0.58 13.44
C PHE A 200 11.13 0.03 14.82
N HIS A 201 11.75 -1.14 14.81
CA HIS A 201 12.58 -1.68 15.89
C HIS A 201 13.98 -1.92 15.34
N GLU A 202 14.99 -1.37 16.02
CA GLU A 202 16.39 -1.59 15.72
C GLU A 202 16.90 -2.82 16.47
N GLY A 203 17.23 -3.87 15.73
CA GLY A 203 17.80 -5.10 16.24
C GLY A 203 19.33 -5.10 16.21
N THR A 204 19.92 -6.27 16.44
CA THR A 204 21.39 -6.48 16.45
C THR A 204 21.85 -7.44 15.38
N SER A 205 20.95 -8.15 14.72
CA SER A 205 21.27 -9.11 13.64
C SER A 205 21.53 -8.42 12.30
N ASP A 206 21.83 -9.20 11.29
CA ASP A 206 21.93 -8.74 9.89
C ASP A 206 20.61 -8.89 9.10
N LEU A 207 19.49 -9.18 9.80
CA LEU A 207 18.18 -9.43 9.20
C LEU A 207 17.25 -8.24 9.43
N LEU A 208 16.65 -7.76 8.33
CA LEU A 208 15.55 -6.80 8.35
C LEU A 208 14.24 -7.46 7.94
N ILE A 209 13.22 -7.35 8.78
CA ILE A 209 11.85 -7.78 8.52
C ILE A 209 11.02 -6.54 8.17
N VAL A 210 10.37 -6.58 7.01
CA VAL A 210 9.61 -5.47 6.44
C VAL A 210 8.12 -5.82 6.41
N THR A 211 7.31 -5.04 7.11
CA THR A 211 5.85 -5.17 7.14
C THR A 211 5.16 -3.94 6.53
N GLU A 212 3.86 -4.00 6.28
CA GLU A 212 3.13 -2.85 5.75
C GLU A 212 2.75 -1.86 6.86
N ALA A 213 2.15 -2.31 7.95
CA ALA A 213 1.66 -1.43 9.01
C ALA A 213 2.33 -1.69 10.38
N PRO A 214 2.33 -0.69 11.30
CA PRO A 214 2.88 -0.86 12.65
C PRO A 214 2.22 -1.99 13.45
N ILE A 215 0.92 -2.23 13.23
CA ILE A 215 0.20 -3.33 13.88
C ILE A 215 0.73 -4.67 13.40
N ASP A 216 1.01 -4.83 12.10
CA ASP A 216 1.56 -6.07 11.53
C ASP A 216 2.99 -6.30 11.98
N LEU A 217 3.82 -5.25 12.10
CA LEU A 217 5.15 -5.34 12.69
C LEU A 217 5.08 -5.93 14.10
N MET A 218 4.22 -5.37 14.96
CA MET A 218 4.07 -5.82 16.35
C MET A 218 3.42 -7.21 16.43
N SER A 219 2.52 -7.54 15.51
CA SER A 219 1.88 -8.87 15.43
C SER A 219 2.87 -9.94 15.01
N HIS A 220 3.68 -9.67 13.98
CA HIS A 220 4.77 -10.55 13.56
C HIS A 220 5.78 -10.75 14.70
N ALA A 221 6.15 -9.68 15.43
CA ALA A 221 7.01 -9.78 16.60
C ALA A 221 6.38 -10.65 17.72
N SER A 222 5.06 -10.49 17.94
CA SER A 222 4.32 -11.31 18.93
C SER A 222 4.26 -12.79 18.52
N ILE A 223 4.05 -13.08 17.24
CA ILE A 223 4.10 -14.45 16.73
C ILE A 223 5.50 -15.04 16.93
N THR A 224 6.54 -14.27 16.61
CA THR A 224 7.94 -14.69 16.80
C THR A 224 8.24 -15.06 18.25
N ALA A 225 7.82 -14.22 19.21
CA ALA A 225 8.07 -14.45 20.62
C ALA A 225 7.20 -15.56 21.22
N ASP A 226 5.89 -15.46 21.04
CA ASP A 226 4.93 -16.24 21.84
C ASP A 226 4.66 -17.63 21.27
N PHE A 227 4.84 -17.81 19.96
CA PHE A 227 4.54 -19.09 19.29
C PHE A 227 5.77 -19.81 18.74
N TYR A 228 6.86 -19.06 18.47
CA TYR A 228 8.12 -19.69 18.02
C TYR A 228 9.22 -19.64 19.08
N GLY A 229 8.98 -18.99 20.24
CA GLY A 229 9.93 -18.93 21.35
C GLY A 229 11.26 -18.25 21.01
N ARG A 230 11.27 -17.36 20.01
CA ARG A 230 12.47 -16.65 19.55
C ARG A 230 12.49 -15.23 20.09
N ASP A 231 13.70 -14.71 20.33
CA ASP A 231 13.84 -13.30 20.71
C ASP A 231 13.47 -12.39 19.52
N TRP A 232 12.32 -11.73 19.63
CA TRP A 232 11.87 -10.81 18.59
C TRP A 232 12.73 -9.53 18.49
N MET A 233 13.51 -9.20 19.55
CA MET A 233 14.35 -8.01 19.59
C MET A 233 15.65 -8.18 18.82
N GLU A 234 16.05 -9.39 18.47
CA GLU A 234 17.29 -9.66 17.75
C GLU A 234 17.26 -9.08 16.33
N ASP A 235 16.14 -9.21 15.63
CA ASP A 235 16.03 -8.80 14.23
C ASP A 235 15.52 -7.36 14.08
N HIS A 236 16.07 -6.64 13.11
CA HIS A 236 15.53 -5.34 12.69
C HIS A 236 14.12 -5.50 12.11
N ARG A 237 13.23 -4.55 12.40
CA ARG A 237 11.86 -4.53 11.89
C ARG A 237 11.44 -3.13 11.50
N ILE A 238 10.82 -2.99 10.32
CA ILE A 238 10.20 -1.73 9.90
C ILE A 238 8.78 -1.96 9.38
N SER A 239 7.95 -0.92 9.48
CA SER A 239 6.68 -0.87 8.74
C SER A 239 6.68 0.30 7.75
N THR A 240 6.46 0.02 6.48
CA THR A 240 6.59 1.00 5.39
C THR A 240 5.43 2.01 5.31
N GLY A 241 4.30 1.73 5.98
CA GLY A 241 3.08 2.55 5.95
C GLY A 241 2.30 2.50 4.63
N CYS A 242 2.84 1.82 3.64
CA CYS A 242 2.25 1.46 2.35
C CYS A 242 3.25 0.57 1.58
N LEU A 243 2.84 -0.01 0.47
CA LEU A 243 3.72 -0.84 -0.37
C LEU A 243 4.69 0.01 -1.23
N TRP A 244 5.54 0.81 -0.54
CA TRP A 244 6.58 1.64 -1.14
C TRP A 244 7.95 1.40 -0.49
N ASN A 245 9.00 1.25 -1.29
CA ASN A 245 10.33 0.85 -0.82
C ASN A 245 11.19 1.98 -0.26
N GLY A 246 10.77 3.25 -0.33
CA GLY A 246 11.58 4.37 0.16
C GLY A 246 11.92 4.32 1.65
N ALA A 247 11.08 3.68 2.49
CA ALA A 247 11.38 3.42 3.89
C ALA A 247 12.46 2.34 4.06
N ILE A 248 12.44 1.31 3.20
CA ILE A 248 13.43 0.24 3.18
C ILE A 248 14.80 0.83 2.83
N ASP A 249 14.88 1.58 1.74
CA ASP A 249 16.12 2.19 1.26
C ASP A 249 16.75 3.10 2.30
N ARG A 250 15.95 4.00 2.90
CA ARG A 250 16.43 4.87 3.96
C ARG A 250 16.93 4.10 5.19
N TYR A 251 16.20 3.06 5.59
CA TYR A 251 16.61 2.26 6.74
C TYR A 251 17.93 1.54 6.48
N LEU A 252 18.12 0.99 5.29
CA LEU A 252 19.35 0.31 4.87
C LEU A 252 20.56 1.27 4.77
N GLU A 253 20.34 2.54 4.38
CA GLU A 253 21.40 3.56 4.39
C GLU A 253 22.02 3.76 5.79
N GLY A 254 21.18 3.71 6.85
CA GLY A 254 21.63 3.84 8.23
C GLY A 254 22.15 2.53 8.86
N HIS A 255 21.93 1.38 8.21
CA HIS A 255 22.24 0.05 8.76
C HIS A 255 23.03 -0.83 7.78
N PRO A 256 24.28 -0.47 7.47
CA PRO A 256 25.09 -1.16 6.46
C PRO A 256 25.45 -2.61 6.83
N GLN A 257 25.22 -3.05 8.08
CA GLN A 257 25.40 -4.43 8.52
C GLN A 257 24.31 -5.38 8.00
N ILE A 258 23.13 -4.88 7.62
CA ILE A 258 22.03 -5.71 7.13
C ILE A 258 22.41 -6.37 5.81
N ARG A 259 22.16 -7.68 5.69
CA ARG A 259 22.43 -8.51 4.50
C ARG A 259 21.22 -9.32 4.07
N ARG A 260 20.29 -9.56 4.98
CA ARG A 260 19.10 -10.39 4.74
C ARG A 260 17.83 -9.55 4.89
N LEU A 261 16.90 -9.73 3.95
CA LEU A 261 15.60 -9.06 3.97
C LEU A 261 14.49 -10.10 3.93
N VAL A 262 13.51 -9.93 4.80
CA VAL A 262 12.26 -10.71 4.77
C VAL A 262 11.10 -9.74 4.55
N PHE A 263 10.42 -9.88 3.44
CA PHE A 263 9.20 -9.12 3.13
C PHE A 263 8.00 -9.84 3.72
N ALA A 264 7.44 -9.28 4.78
CA ALA A 264 6.32 -9.81 5.57
C ALA A 264 5.13 -8.86 5.42
N VAL A 265 4.70 -8.64 4.18
CA VAL A 265 3.57 -7.78 3.81
C VAL A 265 2.28 -8.56 3.69
N ASP A 266 1.15 -7.86 3.58
CA ASP A 266 -0.18 -8.43 3.59
C ASP A 266 -0.39 -9.47 2.47
N ASN A 267 -1.32 -10.39 2.71
CA ASN A 267 -1.71 -11.45 1.79
C ASN A 267 -3.14 -11.20 1.30
N ASP A 268 -3.28 -10.25 0.40
CA ASP A 268 -4.56 -9.76 -0.13
C ASP A 268 -5.24 -10.78 -1.07
N TYR A 269 -5.35 -12.06 -0.66
CA TYR A 269 -5.78 -13.16 -1.54
C TYR A 269 -7.23 -13.05 -2.03
N LEU A 270 -8.08 -12.27 -1.36
CA LEU A 270 -9.45 -11.98 -1.80
C LEU A 270 -9.58 -10.63 -2.53
N ALA A 271 -8.50 -9.86 -2.63
CA ALA A 271 -8.56 -8.59 -3.33
C ALA A 271 -8.74 -8.80 -4.84
N ARG A 272 -9.51 -7.91 -5.45
CA ARG A 272 -9.79 -7.95 -6.90
C ARG A 272 -9.32 -6.66 -7.56
N ASP A 273 -8.89 -6.76 -8.78
CA ASP A 273 -8.61 -5.59 -9.62
C ASP A 273 -9.89 -5.04 -10.27
N LYS A 274 -9.73 -4.00 -11.10
CA LYS A 274 -10.84 -3.33 -11.80
C LYS A 274 -11.64 -4.24 -12.73
N ASP A 275 -11.02 -5.32 -13.18
CA ASP A 275 -11.63 -6.29 -14.11
C ASP A 275 -12.22 -7.49 -13.35
N GLY A 276 -12.31 -7.39 -11.99
CA GLY A 276 -12.85 -8.42 -11.11
C GLY A 276 -11.92 -9.62 -10.87
N GLN A 277 -10.69 -9.59 -11.42
CA GLN A 277 -9.74 -10.68 -11.26
C GLN A 277 -9.05 -10.61 -9.89
N PHE A 278 -8.81 -11.77 -9.27
CA PHE A 278 -8.05 -11.84 -8.03
C PHE A 278 -6.66 -11.22 -8.18
N ARG A 279 -6.32 -10.29 -7.28
CA ARG A 279 -5.08 -9.55 -7.34
C ARG A 279 -4.47 -9.35 -5.96
N ASN A 280 -3.48 -10.15 -5.63
CA ASN A 280 -2.77 -10.07 -4.37
C ASN A 280 -1.67 -8.99 -4.43
N TRP A 281 -2.03 -7.75 -4.10
CA TRP A 281 -1.15 -6.59 -4.24
C TRP A 281 0.08 -6.68 -3.33
N GLY A 282 -0.09 -7.14 -2.08
CA GLY A 282 1.01 -7.34 -1.14
C GLY A 282 2.03 -8.32 -1.70
N GLN A 283 1.60 -9.50 -2.14
CA GLN A 283 2.50 -10.55 -2.62
C GLN A 283 3.14 -10.21 -3.98
N LEU A 284 2.43 -9.51 -4.86
CA LEU A 284 3.00 -8.99 -6.11
C LEU A 284 4.13 -7.99 -5.83
N THR A 285 3.92 -7.12 -4.84
CA THR A 285 4.93 -6.14 -4.42
C THR A 285 6.12 -6.83 -3.73
N ALA A 286 5.88 -7.81 -2.85
CA ALA A 286 6.95 -8.61 -2.24
C ALA A 286 7.82 -9.28 -3.32
N ALA A 287 7.21 -9.89 -4.34
CA ALA A 287 7.93 -10.51 -5.45
C ALA A 287 8.77 -9.51 -6.26
N LYS A 288 8.26 -8.28 -6.46
CA LYS A 288 9.01 -7.18 -7.08
C LYS A 288 10.22 -6.80 -6.22
N TRP A 289 10.05 -6.60 -4.92
CA TRP A 289 11.13 -6.25 -4.00
C TRP A 289 12.18 -7.35 -3.88
N VAL A 290 11.79 -8.62 -3.84
CA VAL A 290 12.75 -9.74 -3.88
C VAL A 290 13.67 -9.62 -5.09
N ARG A 291 13.13 -9.40 -6.29
CA ARG A 291 13.95 -9.23 -7.51
C ARG A 291 14.87 -8.02 -7.41
N GLU A 292 14.35 -6.89 -6.98
CA GLU A 292 15.07 -5.63 -6.86
C GLU A 292 16.25 -5.73 -5.87
N TYR A 293 15.97 -6.17 -4.64
CA TYR A 293 16.99 -6.21 -3.58
C TYR A 293 17.96 -7.38 -3.75
N THR A 294 17.55 -8.50 -4.33
CA THR A 294 18.49 -9.57 -4.74
C THR A 294 19.47 -9.06 -5.81
N GLY A 295 18.98 -8.27 -6.78
CA GLY A 295 19.84 -7.61 -7.77
C GLY A 295 20.84 -6.61 -7.14
N ARG A 296 20.57 -6.09 -5.95
CA ARG A 296 21.44 -5.21 -5.15
C ARG A 296 22.38 -6.00 -4.21
N GLY A 297 22.32 -7.33 -4.19
CA GLY A 297 23.21 -8.21 -3.41
C GLY A 297 22.68 -8.64 -2.05
N PHE A 298 21.41 -8.36 -1.70
CA PHE A 298 20.77 -8.85 -0.48
C PHE A 298 20.27 -10.29 -0.66
N GLN A 299 20.25 -11.05 0.44
CA GLN A 299 19.54 -12.32 0.52
C GLN A 299 18.08 -12.02 0.89
N CYS A 300 17.14 -12.33 -0.01
CA CYS A 300 15.74 -11.97 0.16
C CYS A 300 14.85 -13.20 0.31
N ALA A 301 13.85 -13.10 1.20
CA ALA A 301 12.77 -14.07 1.33
C ALA A 301 11.43 -13.34 1.52
N VAL A 302 10.34 -14.08 1.33
CA VAL A 302 8.99 -13.60 1.65
C VAL A 302 8.45 -14.44 2.81
N HIS A 303 7.87 -13.79 3.79
CA HIS A 303 7.07 -14.43 4.83
C HIS A 303 5.61 -14.02 4.64
N VAL A 304 4.84 -14.91 4.02
CA VAL A 304 3.44 -14.68 3.71
C VAL A 304 2.59 -14.99 4.93
N PRO A 305 1.71 -14.09 5.40
CA PRO A 305 0.73 -14.45 6.42
C PRO A 305 -0.23 -15.50 5.88
N HIS A 306 -0.70 -16.40 6.74
CA HIS A 306 -1.64 -17.48 6.35
C HIS A 306 -3.00 -16.93 5.96
N LEU A 307 -3.46 -15.89 6.67
CA LEU A 307 -4.67 -15.13 6.38
C LEU A 307 -4.30 -13.79 5.73
N ASN A 308 -5.20 -12.80 5.79
CA ASN A 308 -5.02 -11.53 5.10
C ASN A 308 -3.78 -10.72 5.57
N ASP A 309 -3.51 -10.70 6.88
CA ASP A 309 -2.41 -9.98 7.50
C ASP A 309 -1.88 -10.70 8.76
N PHE A 310 -0.71 -10.27 9.27
CA PHE A 310 -0.12 -10.88 10.46
C PHE A 310 -0.94 -10.62 11.73
N ASN A 311 -1.75 -9.56 11.78
CA ASN A 311 -2.63 -9.35 12.93
C ASN A 311 -3.79 -10.34 12.93
N THR A 312 -4.35 -10.66 11.79
CA THR A 312 -5.39 -11.69 11.65
C THR A 312 -4.84 -13.06 12.04
N ASP A 313 -3.64 -13.42 11.57
CA ASP A 313 -2.96 -14.66 12.00
C ASP A 313 -2.76 -14.71 13.52
N LEU A 314 -2.24 -13.63 14.11
CA LEU A 314 -2.03 -13.53 15.55
C LEU A 314 -3.33 -13.73 16.34
N MET A 315 -4.40 -13.06 15.92
CA MET A 315 -5.70 -13.13 16.60
C MET A 315 -6.29 -14.56 16.56
N GLU A 316 -6.18 -15.24 15.43
CA GLU A 316 -6.66 -16.63 15.31
C GLU A 316 -5.77 -17.59 16.11
N ARG A 317 -4.46 -17.39 16.14
CA ARG A 317 -3.55 -18.17 17.00
C ARG A 317 -3.80 -17.95 18.50
N ARG A 318 -4.19 -16.74 18.92
CA ARG A 318 -4.61 -16.44 20.31
C ARG A 318 -5.88 -17.21 20.71
N LYS A 319 -6.73 -17.59 19.74
CA LYS A 319 -7.89 -18.46 19.95
C LYS A 319 -7.51 -19.95 20.02
N GLY A 320 -6.22 -20.29 19.93
CA GLY A 320 -5.70 -21.66 20.00
C GLY A 320 -5.64 -22.38 18.67
N ARG A 321 -5.82 -21.70 17.54
CA ARG A 321 -5.70 -22.29 16.21
C ARG A 321 -4.25 -22.60 15.84
N THR A 322 -4.03 -23.71 15.16
CA THR A 322 -2.74 -24.10 14.59
C THR A 322 -2.52 -23.42 13.24
N VAL A 323 -1.33 -23.54 12.68
CA VAL A 323 -1.02 -23.04 11.33
C VAL A 323 -1.90 -23.75 10.28
N GLU A 324 -2.09 -25.05 10.42
CA GLU A 324 -2.96 -25.85 9.55
C GLU A 324 -4.43 -25.41 9.61
N ASP A 325 -4.88 -24.91 10.77
CA ASP A 325 -6.22 -24.35 10.91
C ASP A 325 -6.35 -23.01 10.16
N LEU A 326 -5.30 -22.16 10.17
CA LEU A 326 -5.29 -20.94 9.41
C LEU A 326 -5.36 -21.19 7.90
N ASP A 327 -4.61 -22.17 7.41
CA ASP A 327 -4.67 -22.57 5.99
C ASP A 327 -6.05 -23.09 5.59
N ARG A 328 -6.71 -23.88 6.47
CA ARG A 328 -8.09 -24.34 6.23
C ARG A 328 -9.08 -23.18 6.20
N LEU A 329 -8.92 -22.19 7.09
CA LEU A 329 -9.75 -20.98 7.09
C LEU A 329 -9.61 -20.23 5.77
N ARG A 330 -8.37 -19.97 5.33
CA ARG A 330 -8.12 -19.31 4.05
C ARG A 330 -8.77 -20.06 2.88
N MET A 331 -8.64 -21.38 2.84
CA MET A 331 -9.26 -22.19 1.78
C MET A 331 -10.78 -22.07 1.80
N ALA A 332 -11.39 -22.10 2.98
CA ALA A 332 -12.85 -21.93 3.12
C ALA A 332 -13.32 -20.53 2.66
N GLU A 333 -12.56 -19.47 2.95
CA GLU A 333 -12.86 -18.13 2.49
C GLU A 333 -12.77 -18.01 0.96
N LEU A 334 -11.74 -18.62 0.36
CA LEU A 334 -11.59 -18.67 -1.10
C LEU A 334 -12.75 -19.46 -1.75
N GLU A 335 -13.11 -20.62 -1.23
CA GLU A 335 -14.24 -21.41 -1.73
C GLU A 335 -15.56 -20.64 -1.64
N ALA A 336 -15.79 -19.92 -0.53
CA ALA A 336 -16.98 -19.10 -0.36
C ALA A 336 -17.02 -17.93 -1.39
N GLU A 337 -15.88 -17.36 -1.71
CA GLU A 337 -15.77 -16.29 -2.72
C GLU A 337 -16.03 -16.82 -4.13
N PHE A 338 -15.41 -17.95 -4.50
CA PHE A 338 -15.65 -18.59 -5.80
C PHE A 338 -17.12 -19.02 -5.99
N ASN A 339 -17.76 -19.53 -4.93
CA ASN A 339 -19.17 -19.90 -4.99
C ASN A 339 -20.09 -18.69 -5.13
N ARG A 340 -19.72 -17.52 -4.62
CA ARG A 340 -20.44 -16.26 -4.86
C ARG A 340 -20.37 -15.83 -6.33
N ASP A 341 -19.17 -15.88 -6.91
CA ASP A 341 -18.98 -15.56 -8.33
C ASP A 341 -19.81 -16.47 -9.23
N ALA A 342 -19.79 -17.78 -8.97
CA ALA A 342 -20.56 -18.76 -9.74
C ALA A 342 -22.09 -18.55 -9.64
N ALA A 343 -22.57 -18.00 -8.51
CA ALA A 343 -23.99 -17.70 -8.31
C ALA A 343 -24.41 -16.35 -8.93
N GLU A 344 -23.47 -15.46 -9.23
CA GLU A 344 -23.71 -14.15 -9.85
C GLU A 344 -23.56 -14.17 -11.39
N GLU A 345 -23.00 -15.25 -11.99
CA GLU A 345 -23.02 -15.45 -13.43
C GLU A 345 -24.48 -15.69 -13.88
N PRO A 346 -25.07 -14.85 -14.78
CA PRO A 346 -26.42 -15.07 -15.27
C PRO A 346 -26.47 -16.41 -16.01
N GLU A 347 -27.46 -17.28 -15.68
CA GLU A 347 -27.77 -18.42 -16.49
C GLU A 347 -27.95 -17.93 -17.94
N ASN A 348 -27.09 -18.37 -18.83
CA ASN A 348 -27.24 -18.09 -20.27
C ASN A 348 -28.56 -18.70 -20.76
N GLU A 349 -29.56 -17.84 -21.06
CA GLU A 349 -30.84 -18.20 -21.65
C GLU A 349 -30.71 -18.68 -23.12
N ASP A 350 -29.64 -19.35 -23.49
CA ASP A 350 -29.41 -19.81 -24.89
C ASP A 350 -29.74 -21.29 -25.15
N GLU A 351 -30.64 -21.92 -24.36
CA GLU A 351 -31.11 -23.29 -24.63
C GLU A 351 -32.62 -23.38 -25.02
N GLN A 352 -33.28 -22.32 -25.47
CA GLN A 352 -34.69 -22.39 -25.86
C GLN A 352 -35.01 -21.97 -27.30
N GLU A 353 -34.12 -22.13 -28.26
CA GLU A 353 -34.49 -21.97 -29.71
C GLU A 353 -34.00 -23.12 -30.61
N MET A 354 -34.22 -24.37 -30.23
CA MET A 354 -34.10 -25.50 -31.16
C MET A 354 -35.16 -26.58 -30.95
N GLU A 355 -36.42 -26.18 -30.79
CA GLU A 355 -37.58 -27.09 -31.02
C GLU A 355 -38.80 -26.30 -31.48
N THR A 356 -38.81 -25.91 -32.75
CA THR A 356 -40.05 -25.76 -33.54
C THR A 356 -39.76 -25.94 -35.04
#